data_56baf9829586a62c4e7ccf6b744e9366
#
_entry.id   56baf9829586a62c4e7ccf6b744e9366
#
_cell.length_a   1.000
_cell.length_b   1.000
_cell.length_c   1.000
_cell.angle_alpha   90.00
_cell.angle_beta   90.00
_cell.angle_gamma   90.00
#
_symmetry.space_group_name_H-M   'P 1'
#
loop_
_entity.id
_entity.type
_entity.pdbx_description
1 polymer ?
#
loop_
_entity_poly.entity_id
_entity_poly.type
_entity_poly.pdbx_seq_one_letter_code
_entity_poly.pdbx_strand_id
1 'polypeptide(L)'
;MEKLELKNVSKVFEKIDENEKTHALKNINLSIKNNEFVSIVGPSGCGKSTMLRLISGLIKPSQGEILLDKEIIDKPSSRKGMVFQKPTLFPWLSVGENVEFSGSLKNEEKIDEKEIDLMLKKVGLGEFKNSYPKELSGGMAQRVSLIRTMISKPEIFLLDEPLGSLDAFTRMNMQDEILNLWQEIKNLMIMVTHDVEEAVYMSTKIIIMEPRPGRIKEVVDINLDYPRDRTSQKFIEYRNKILKILNY
;
A
#
# COMPACT_ATOMS: atom_id res chain seq x y z
N MET A 1 -4.23 -2.18 20.71
CA MET A 1 -2.96 -2.94 20.75
C MET A 1 -2.19 -2.58 19.49
N GLU A 2 -0.88 -2.36 19.60
CA GLU A 2 -0.05 -2.04 18.44
C GLU A 2 0.07 -3.28 17.53
N LYS A 3 -0.17 -3.10 16.23
CA LYS A 3 -0.11 -4.16 15.23
C LYS A 3 1.25 -4.22 14.56
N LEU A 4 1.79 -3.05 14.18
CA LEU A 4 3.08 -2.90 13.52
C LEU A 4 3.94 -1.89 14.28
N GLU A 5 5.18 -2.27 14.59
CA GLU A 5 6.14 -1.41 15.26
C GLU A 5 7.46 -1.37 14.48
N LEU A 6 7.98 -0.17 14.22
CA LEU A 6 9.32 0.08 13.72
C LEU A 6 10.14 0.71 14.84
N LYS A 7 11.26 0.08 15.24
CA LYS A 7 12.11 0.53 16.35
C LYS A 7 13.50 0.86 15.85
N ASN A 8 13.83 2.16 15.81
CA ASN A 8 15.12 2.69 15.39
C ASN A 8 15.57 2.19 14.00
N VAL A 9 14.62 2.02 13.08
CA VAL A 9 14.85 1.41 11.78
C VAL A 9 15.65 2.35 10.90
N SER A 10 16.78 1.86 10.38
CA SER A 10 17.59 2.55 9.38
C SER A 10 17.89 1.62 8.21
N LYS A 11 18.00 2.18 7.01
CA LYS A 11 18.40 1.44 5.81
C LYS A 11 19.46 2.19 5.03
N VAL A 12 20.57 1.51 4.81
CA VAL A 12 21.68 1.96 3.98
C VAL A 12 21.82 0.99 2.81
N PHE A 13 21.95 1.52 1.62
CA PHE A 13 22.32 0.76 0.43
C PHE A 13 23.78 1.07 0.08
N GLU A 14 24.54 0.04 -0.22
CA GLU A 14 25.92 0.15 -0.70
C GLU A 14 25.91 0.02 -2.22
N LYS A 15 26.50 0.98 -2.93
CA LYS A 15 26.74 0.85 -4.36
C LYS A 15 27.98 -0.01 -4.59
N ILE A 16 27.84 -1.03 -5.42
CA ILE A 16 28.88 -2.06 -5.64
C ILE A 16 30.16 -1.44 -6.24
N ASP A 17 30.06 -0.34 -7.01
CA ASP A 17 31.18 0.21 -7.81
C ASP A 17 31.79 1.51 -7.25
N GLU A 18 31.25 2.16 -6.22
CA GLU A 18 31.63 3.53 -5.87
C GLU A 18 31.94 3.77 -4.39
N ASN A 19 32.13 2.81 -3.52
CA ASN A 19 32.28 3.03 -2.07
C ASN A 19 31.27 4.05 -1.45
N GLU A 20 30.24 4.43 -2.22
CA GLU A 20 29.21 5.37 -1.77
C GLU A 20 28.08 4.64 -1.04
N LYS A 21 27.78 5.12 0.16
CA LYS A 21 26.66 4.65 0.97
C LYS A 21 25.47 5.58 0.85
N THR A 22 24.34 5.07 0.37
CA THR A 22 23.10 5.85 0.32
C THR A 22 22.25 5.53 1.54
N HIS A 23 22.10 6.51 2.44
CA HIS A 23 21.19 6.42 3.57
C HIS A 23 19.76 6.66 3.12
N ALA A 24 19.03 5.59 2.82
CA ALA A 24 17.64 5.69 2.36
C ALA A 24 16.68 6.05 3.48
N LEU A 25 16.85 5.45 4.67
CA LEU A 25 16.07 5.74 5.86
C LEU A 25 17.00 5.86 7.08
N LYS A 26 16.64 6.75 8.02
CA LYS A 26 17.42 6.95 9.24
C LYS A 26 16.51 7.08 10.46
N ASN A 27 16.70 6.20 11.42
CA ASN A 27 16.10 6.23 12.75
C ASN A 27 14.55 6.39 12.70
N ILE A 28 13.89 5.53 11.93
CA ILE A 28 12.43 5.49 11.86
C ILE A 28 11.90 4.81 13.11
N ASN A 29 11.07 5.53 13.86
CA ASN A 29 10.30 5.02 14.98
C ASN A 29 8.82 5.26 14.68
N LEU A 30 8.01 4.20 14.69
CA LEU A 30 6.61 4.26 14.31
C LEU A 30 5.84 3.11 14.96
N SER A 31 4.66 3.42 15.50
CA SER A 31 3.70 2.43 15.96
C SER A 31 2.37 2.64 15.25
N ILE A 32 1.82 1.57 14.71
CA ILE A 32 0.53 1.57 14.00
C ILE A 32 -0.37 0.52 14.62
N LYS A 33 -1.62 0.91 14.89
CA LYS A 33 -2.63 0.01 15.45
C LYS A 33 -3.27 -0.84 14.36
N ASN A 34 -3.94 -1.91 14.78
CA ASN A 34 -4.82 -2.63 13.88
C ASN A 34 -5.98 -1.72 13.43
N ASN A 35 -6.61 -2.05 12.30
CA ASN A 35 -7.75 -1.31 11.74
C ASN A 35 -7.44 0.15 11.33
N GLU A 36 -6.17 0.56 11.26
CA GLU A 36 -5.81 1.87 10.71
C GLU A 36 -5.61 1.77 9.19
N PHE A 37 -6.06 2.80 8.48
CA PHE A 37 -5.63 3.07 7.11
C PHE A 37 -4.57 4.17 7.17
N VAL A 38 -3.33 3.84 6.84
CA VAL A 38 -2.20 4.75 6.97
C VAL A 38 -1.66 5.13 5.60
N SER A 39 -1.58 6.42 5.30
CA SER A 39 -0.85 6.87 4.11
C SER A 39 0.53 7.41 4.47
N ILE A 40 1.52 7.10 3.64
CA ILE A 40 2.88 7.64 3.70
C ILE A 40 3.03 8.61 2.54
N VAL A 41 3.22 9.89 2.85
CA VAL A 41 3.41 10.96 1.86
C VAL A 41 4.79 11.62 2.01
N GLY A 42 5.28 12.20 0.95
CA GLY A 42 6.55 12.92 0.94
C GLY A 42 7.13 13.04 -0.46
N PRO A 43 8.18 13.86 -0.65
CA PRO A 43 8.79 14.08 -1.95
C PRO A 43 9.39 12.79 -2.54
N SER A 44 9.64 12.81 -3.86
CA SER A 44 10.30 11.69 -4.52
C SER A 44 11.67 11.42 -3.90
N GLY A 45 12.01 10.13 -3.72
CA GLY A 45 13.28 9.71 -3.13
C GLY A 45 13.40 9.84 -1.61
N CYS A 46 12.33 10.18 -0.87
CA CYS A 46 12.39 10.22 0.60
C CYS A 46 12.29 8.84 1.29
N GLY A 47 12.24 7.73 0.55
CA GLY A 47 12.30 6.38 1.12
C GLY A 47 10.95 5.70 1.36
N LYS A 48 9.83 6.21 0.84
CA LYS A 48 8.48 5.63 1.02
C LYS A 48 8.40 4.17 0.59
N SER A 49 8.76 3.86 -0.65
CA SER A 49 8.77 2.47 -1.16
C SER A 49 9.81 1.60 -0.45
N THR A 50 10.92 2.19 0.03
CA THR A 50 11.90 1.48 0.87
C THR A 50 11.26 1.06 2.18
N MET A 51 10.47 1.94 2.82
CA MET A 51 9.76 1.62 4.05
C MET A 51 8.74 0.48 3.83
N LEU A 52 7.96 0.51 2.74
CA LEU A 52 7.05 -0.60 2.42
C LEU A 52 7.79 -1.93 2.21
N ARG A 53 8.92 -1.90 1.49
CA ARG A 53 9.74 -3.12 1.25
C ARG A 53 10.34 -3.68 2.54
N LEU A 54 10.69 -2.84 3.49
CA LEU A 54 11.14 -3.26 4.83
C LEU A 54 9.98 -3.91 5.59
N ILE A 55 8.81 -3.29 5.63
CA ILE A 55 7.61 -3.81 6.31
C ILE A 55 7.15 -5.14 5.67
N SER A 56 7.24 -5.28 4.35
CA SER A 56 6.91 -6.53 3.66
C SER A 56 7.89 -7.67 3.96
N GLY A 57 9.11 -7.35 4.42
CA GLY A 57 10.20 -8.30 4.62
C GLY A 57 10.98 -8.63 3.34
N LEU A 58 10.74 -7.90 2.24
CA LEU A 58 11.48 -8.06 0.98
C LEU A 58 12.94 -7.63 1.10
N ILE A 59 13.21 -6.67 1.98
CA ILE A 59 14.56 -6.24 2.34
C ILE A 59 14.68 -6.15 3.85
N LYS A 60 15.90 -6.35 4.38
CA LYS A 60 16.17 -6.24 5.82
C LYS A 60 16.63 -4.83 6.18
N PRO A 61 16.30 -4.33 7.38
CA PRO A 61 16.88 -3.09 7.89
C PRO A 61 18.39 -3.24 8.08
N SER A 62 19.16 -2.14 7.98
CA SER A 62 20.56 -2.10 8.31
C SER A 62 20.79 -1.94 9.83
N GLN A 63 19.81 -1.32 10.51
CA GLN A 63 19.76 -1.18 11.97
C GLN A 63 18.31 -1.14 12.42
N GLY A 64 18.07 -1.51 13.68
CA GLY A 64 16.74 -1.55 14.28
C GLY A 64 15.96 -2.80 13.90
N GLU A 65 14.71 -2.85 14.29
CA GLU A 65 13.83 -3.99 14.07
C GLU A 65 12.42 -3.56 13.68
N ILE A 66 11.71 -4.43 12.97
CA ILE A 66 10.32 -4.25 12.60
C ILE A 66 9.54 -5.44 13.13
N LEU A 67 8.46 -5.16 13.85
CA LEU A 67 7.64 -6.20 14.47
C LEU A 67 6.20 -6.12 13.96
N LEU A 68 5.63 -7.29 13.70
CA LEU A 68 4.21 -7.50 13.44
C LEU A 68 3.66 -8.38 14.57
N ASP A 69 2.69 -7.87 15.32
CA ASP A 69 2.16 -8.55 16.51
C ASP A 69 3.27 -9.00 17.47
N LYS A 70 4.30 -8.17 17.69
CA LYS A 70 5.50 -8.43 18.49
C LYS A 70 6.48 -9.47 17.92
N GLU A 71 6.21 -10.04 16.74
CA GLU A 71 7.11 -10.94 16.03
C GLU A 71 7.98 -10.18 15.03
N ILE A 72 9.28 -10.46 14.99
CA ILE A 72 10.22 -9.78 14.07
C ILE A 72 9.89 -10.16 12.62
N ILE A 73 9.81 -9.16 11.77
CA ILE A 73 9.69 -9.35 10.31
C ILE A 73 11.09 -9.55 9.73
N ASP A 74 11.43 -10.77 9.36
CA ASP A 74 12.72 -11.14 8.76
C ASP A 74 12.65 -11.56 7.29
N LYS A 75 11.44 -11.90 6.81
CA LYS A 75 11.17 -12.40 5.44
C LYS A 75 9.73 -12.11 5.00
N PRO A 76 9.41 -12.22 3.70
CA PRO A 76 8.04 -12.20 3.20
C PRO A 76 7.20 -13.32 3.81
N SER A 77 5.91 -13.10 3.97
CA SER A 77 4.95 -14.11 4.45
C SER A 77 3.55 -13.81 3.91
N SER A 78 2.67 -14.82 3.90
CA SER A 78 1.27 -14.69 3.49
C SER A 78 0.43 -13.76 4.39
N ARG A 79 0.94 -13.38 5.56
CA ARG A 79 0.32 -12.38 6.45
C ARG A 79 0.39 -10.97 5.87
N LYS A 80 1.27 -10.73 4.87
CA LYS A 80 1.55 -9.40 4.30
C LYS A 80 1.32 -9.44 2.79
N GLY A 81 0.28 -8.75 2.33
CA GLY A 81 0.01 -8.57 0.91
C GLY A 81 0.64 -7.28 0.39
N MET A 82 1.32 -7.33 -0.75
CA MET A 82 1.94 -6.14 -1.35
C MET A 82 1.49 -5.95 -2.79
N VAL A 83 1.02 -4.74 -3.08
CA VAL A 83 0.74 -4.25 -4.42
C VAL A 83 1.84 -3.28 -4.81
N PHE A 84 2.56 -3.59 -5.88
CA PHE A 84 3.65 -2.77 -6.39
C PHE A 84 3.14 -1.64 -7.29
N GLN A 85 3.92 -0.60 -7.44
CA GLN A 85 3.65 0.53 -8.33
C GLN A 85 3.43 0.10 -9.79
N LYS A 86 4.20 -0.89 -10.26
CA LYS A 86 3.97 -1.55 -11.55
C LYS A 86 3.26 -2.87 -11.31
N PRO A 87 2.21 -3.20 -12.08
CA PRO A 87 1.57 -4.50 -11.98
C PRO A 87 2.57 -5.63 -12.19
N THR A 88 2.58 -6.60 -11.27
CA THR A 88 3.48 -7.77 -11.32
C THR A 88 2.68 -9.03 -11.61
N LEU A 89 1.86 -8.99 -12.67
CA LEU A 89 1.07 -10.15 -13.09
C LEU A 89 1.96 -11.19 -13.75
N PHE A 90 1.62 -12.46 -13.57
CA PHE A 90 2.25 -13.57 -14.28
C PHE A 90 1.80 -13.56 -15.74
N PRO A 91 2.69 -13.30 -16.72
CA PRO A 91 2.29 -13.07 -18.11
C PRO A 91 1.75 -14.33 -18.82
N TRP A 92 2.00 -15.49 -18.26
CA TRP A 92 1.54 -16.79 -18.76
C TRP A 92 0.23 -17.28 -18.14
N LEU A 93 -0.30 -16.56 -17.14
CA LEU A 93 -1.59 -16.83 -16.52
C LEU A 93 -2.63 -15.83 -17.01
N SER A 94 -3.86 -16.28 -17.20
CA SER A 94 -5.02 -15.40 -17.43
C SER A 94 -5.29 -14.51 -16.21
N VAL A 95 -6.19 -13.55 -16.34
CA VAL A 95 -6.63 -12.67 -15.24
C VAL A 95 -7.19 -13.49 -14.07
N GLY A 96 -8.10 -14.45 -14.37
CA GLY A 96 -8.68 -15.32 -13.34
C GLY A 96 -7.64 -16.16 -12.64
N GLU A 97 -6.73 -16.78 -13.39
CA GLU A 97 -5.64 -17.59 -12.84
C GLU A 97 -4.64 -16.76 -12.02
N ASN A 98 -4.35 -15.51 -12.42
CA ASN A 98 -3.53 -14.59 -11.62
C ASN A 98 -4.15 -14.32 -10.25
N VAL A 99 -5.47 -14.16 -10.21
CA VAL A 99 -6.21 -13.91 -8.95
C VAL A 99 -6.24 -15.19 -8.11
N GLU A 100 -6.58 -16.34 -8.70
CA GLU A 100 -6.64 -17.64 -8.02
C GLU A 100 -5.30 -18.02 -7.39
N PHE A 101 -4.19 -17.81 -8.12
CA PHE A 101 -2.84 -18.17 -7.67
C PHE A 101 -2.49 -17.60 -6.30
N SER A 102 -2.85 -16.36 -6.04
CA SER A 102 -2.51 -15.70 -4.76
C SER A 102 -3.28 -16.29 -3.58
N GLY A 103 -4.51 -16.71 -3.78
CA GLY A 103 -5.31 -17.32 -2.74
C GLY A 103 -4.90 -18.76 -2.43
N SER A 104 -4.52 -19.52 -3.45
CA SER A 104 -4.07 -20.92 -3.29
C SER A 104 -2.77 -21.04 -2.48
N LEU A 105 -1.93 -19.99 -2.44
CA LEU A 105 -0.69 -19.98 -1.65
C LEU A 105 -0.91 -20.06 -0.13
N LYS A 106 -2.09 -19.72 0.36
CA LYS A 106 -2.35 -19.64 1.80
C LYS A 106 -2.92 -20.92 2.40
N ASN A 107 -3.78 -21.63 1.69
CA ASN A 107 -4.61 -22.70 2.27
C ASN A 107 -4.59 -24.04 1.51
N GLU A 108 -3.83 -24.22 0.42
CA GLU A 108 -3.91 -25.36 -0.49
C GLU A 108 -5.32 -25.61 -1.09
N GLU A 109 -6.33 -24.88 -0.65
CA GLU A 109 -7.69 -24.94 -1.16
C GLU A 109 -7.87 -23.96 -2.32
N LYS A 110 -8.53 -24.43 -3.38
CA LYS A 110 -8.92 -23.56 -4.49
C LYS A 110 -9.91 -22.51 -4.00
N ILE A 111 -9.68 -21.26 -4.41
CA ILE A 111 -10.65 -20.18 -4.18
C ILE A 111 -11.92 -20.51 -4.96
N ASP A 112 -13.07 -20.21 -4.36
CA ASP A 112 -14.36 -20.34 -5.06
C ASP A 112 -14.35 -19.44 -6.30
N GLU A 113 -14.59 -20.05 -7.46
CA GLU A 113 -14.66 -19.35 -8.74
C GLU A 113 -15.68 -18.19 -8.71
N LYS A 114 -16.76 -18.34 -7.95
CA LYS A 114 -17.75 -17.28 -7.76
C LYS A 114 -17.19 -16.05 -7.00
N GLU A 115 -16.26 -16.26 -6.06
CA GLU A 115 -15.60 -15.16 -5.34
C GLU A 115 -14.70 -14.39 -6.31
N ILE A 116 -13.96 -15.09 -7.17
CA ILE A 116 -13.13 -14.47 -8.22
C ILE A 116 -14.01 -13.66 -9.18
N ASP A 117 -15.10 -14.24 -9.68
CA ASP A 117 -16.03 -13.57 -10.60
C ASP A 117 -16.65 -12.32 -9.97
N LEU A 118 -17.05 -12.41 -8.71
CA LEU A 118 -17.60 -11.27 -7.99
C LEU A 118 -16.59 -10.13 -7.84
N MET A 119 -15.35 -10.45 -7.46
CA MET A 119 -14.29 -9.45 -7.31
C MET A 119 -13.92 -8.80 -8.65
N LEU A 120 -13.79 -9.59 -9.71
CA LEU A 120 -13.53 -9.07 -11.06
C LEU A 120 -14.66 -8.15 -11.54
N LYS A 121 -15.90 -8.54 -11.26
CA LYS A 121 -17.08 -7.71 -11.62
C LYS A 121 -17.11 -6.38 -10.88
N LYS A 122 -16.80 -6.36 -9.57
CA LYS A 122 -16.73 -5.12 -8.76
C LYS A 122 -15.78 -4.08 -9.36
N VAL A 123 -14.66 -4.51 -9.93
CA VAL A 123 -13.68 -3.59 -10.55
C VAL A 123 -13.85 -3.44 -12.07
N GLY A 124 -14.97 -3.89 -12.64
CA GLY A 124 -15.29 -3.76 -14.06
C GLY A 124 -14.40 -4.62 -14.98
N LEU A 125 -13.95 -5.78 -14.51
CA LEU A 125 -13.09 -6.71 -15.26
C LEU A 125 -13.70 -8.09 -15.45
N GLY A 126 -15.01 -8.28 -15.20
CA GLY A 126 -15.68 -9.57 -15.33
C GLY A 126 -15.52 -10.24 -16.70
N GLU A 127 -15.61 -9.45 -17.78
CA GLU A 127 -15.47 -9.96 -19.17
C GLU A 127 -14.02 -10.29 -19.54
N PHE A 128 -13.03 -9.84 -18.75
CA PHE A 128 -11.61 -10.03 -18.98
C PHE A 128 -11.01 -11.22 -18.20
N LYS A 129 -11.83 -12.03 -17.54
CA LYS A 129 -11.37 -13.16 -16.73
C LYS A 129 -10.40 -14.09 -17.46
N ASN A 130 -10.66 -14.35 -18.74
CA ASN A 130 -9.87 -15.26 -19.58
C ASN A 130 -8.79 -14.53 -20.39
N SER A 131 -8.69 -13.21 -20.31
CA SER A 131 -7.66 -12.42 -20.99
C SER A 131 -6.30 -12.57 -20.30
N TYR A 132 -5.22 -12.38 -21.08
CA TYR A 132 -3.85 -12.41 -20.57
C TYR A 132 -3.35 -10.99 -20.27
N PRO A 133 -2.33 -10.82 -19.37
CA PRO A 133 -1.80 -9.50 -18.99
C PRO A 133 -1.41 -8.61 -20.18
N LYS A 134 -0.92 -9.18 -21.28
CA LYS A 134 -0.55 -8.45 -22.52
C LYS A 134 -1.74 -7.77 -23.22
N GLU A 135 -2.96 -8.20 -22.93
CA GLU A 135 -4.20 -7.72 -23.54
C GLU A 135 -4.85 -6.62 -22.68
N LEU A 136 -4.28 -6.34 -21.50
CA LEU A 136 -4.81 -5.36 -20.55
C LEU A 136 -4.12 -4.01 -20.71
N SER A 137 -4.90 -2.94 -20.48
CA SER A 137 -4.30 -1.62 -20.22
C SER A 137 -3.55 -1.62 -18.88
N GLY A 138 -2.63 -0.66 -18.68
CA GLY A 138 -1.91 -0.54 -17.40
C GLY A 138 -2.84 -0.40 -16.19
N GLY A 139 -3.94 0.35 -16.34
CA GLY A 139 -4.94 0.49 -15.28
C GLY A 139 -5.73 -0.80 -15.01
N MET A 140 -6.06 -1.59 -16.06
CA MET A 140 -6.68 -2.90 -15.88
C MET A 140 -5.74 -3.85 -15.14
N ALA A 141 -4.48 -3.93 -15.56
CA ALA A 141 -3.47 -4.77 -14.91
C ALA A 141 -3.27 -4.38 -13.44
N GLN A 142 -3.32 -3.08 -13.10
CA GLN A 142 -3.22 -2.61 -11.73
C GLN A 142 -4.43 -3.05 -10.89
N ARG A 143 -5.64 -2.97 -11.44
CA ARG A 143 -6.85 -3.48 -10.78
C ARG A 143 -6.78 -4.99 -10.52
N VAL A 144 -6.29 -5.78 -11.48
CA VAL A 144 -6.06 -7.22 -11.28
C VAL A 144 -5.04 -7.47 -10.15
N SER A 145 -3.95 -6.70 -10.12
CA SER A 145 -2.93 -6.80 -9.04
C SER A 145 -3.49 -6.50 -7.66
N LEU A 146 -4.39 -5.52 -7.55
CA LEU A 146 -5.12 -5.22 -6.31
C LEU A 146 -5.98 -6.40 -5.87
N ILE A 147 -6.86 -6.93 -6.76
CA ILE A 147 -7.74 -8.06 -6.46
C ILE A 147 -6.93 -9.29 -6.06
N ARG A 148 -5.86 -9.59 -6.80
CA ARG A 148 -4.97 -10.70 -6.49
C ARG A 148 -4.44 -10.64 -5.06
N THR A 149 -4.12 -9.45 -4.58
CA THR A 149 -3.66 -9.26 -3.20
C THR A 149 -4.82 -9.34 -2.21
N MET A 150 -5.98 -8.80 -2.56
CA MET A 150 -7.15 -8.74 -1.69
C MET A 150 -7.75 -10.12 -1.41
N ILE A 151 -7.79 -11.00 -2.41
CA ILE A 151 -8.40 -12.32 -2.30
C ILE A 151 -7.67 -13.22 -1.30
N SER A 152 -6.36 -13.01 -1.09
CA SER A 152 -5.59 -13.74 -0.08
C SER A 152 -5.83 -13.27 1.35
N LYS A 153 -6.63 -12.20 1.57
CA LYS A 153 -7.04 -11.66 2.87
C LYS A 153 -5.85 -11.54 3.85
N PRO A 154 -4.77 -10.83 3.50
CA PRO A 154 -3.61 -10.68 4.38
C PRO A 154 -3.96 -9.83 5.60
N GLU A 155 -3.19 -9.92 6.67
CA GLU A 155 -3.37 -9.13 7.88
C GLU A 155 -2.93 -7.68 7.70
N ILE A 156 -1.95 -7.45 6.81
CA ILE A 156 -1.50 -6.12 6.39
C ILE A 156 -1.51 -6.02 4.87
N PHE A 157 -2.12 -4.96 4.37
CA PHE A 157 -2.04 -4.57 2.97
C PHE A 157 -1.02 -3.45 2.78
N LEU A 158 -0.07 -3.64 1.89
CA LEU A 158 0.98 -2.69 1.55
C LEU A 158 0.78 -2.26 0.10
N LEU A 159 0.47 -0.99 -0.11
CA LEU A 159 0.08 -0.44 -1.41
C LEU A 159 1.11 0.62 -1.84
N ASP A 160 1.94 0.31 -2.83
CA ASP A 160 2.97 1.24 -3.35
C ASP A 160 2.43 1.97 -4.58
N GLU A 161 1.93 3.20 -4.40
CA GLU A 161 1.30 4.05 -5.43
C GLU A 161 0.24 3.29 -6.26
N PRO A 162 -0.75 2.63 -5.63
CA PRO A 162 -1.61 1.66 -6.30
C PRO A 162 -2.51 2.28 -7.37
N LEU A 163 -2.75 3.58 -7.32
CA LEU A 163 -3.71 4.29 -8.17
C LEU A 163 -3.04 5.27 -9.14
N GLY A 164 -1.70 5.36 -9.16
CA GLY A 164 -0.96 6.35 -9.94
C GLY A 164 -1.11 6.22 -11.46
N SER A 165 -1.42 5.02 -11.98
CA SER A 165 -1.60 4.75 -13.41
C SER A 165 -3.06 4.86 -13.90
N LEU A 166 -4.00 5.22 -13.01
CA LEU A 166 -5.42 5.30 -13.33
C LEU A 166 -5.83 6.72 -13.74
N ASP A 167 -6.78 6.80 -14.66
CA ASP A 167 -7.49 8.07 -14.95
C ASP A 167 -8.30 8.54 -13.72
N ALA A 168 -8.72 9.81 -13.73
CA ALA A 168 -9.34 10.44 -12.58
C ALA A 168 -10.64 9.73 -12.11
N PHE A 169 -11.52 9.34 -13.02
CA PHE A 169 -12.78 8.69 -12.66
C PHE A 169 -12.56 7.27 -12.14
N THR A 170 -11.73 6.49 -12.83
CA THR A 170 -11.37 5.14 -12.40
C THR A 170 -10.66 5.17 -11.05
N ARG A 171 -9.80 6.17 -10.81
CA ARG A 171 -9.11 6.36 -9.53
C ARG A 171 -10.09 6.61 -8.39
N MET A 172 -11.07 7.50 -8.56
CA MET A 172 -12.09 7.76 -7.54
C MET A 172 -12.89 6.51 -7.19
N ASN A 173 -13.35 5.77 -8.22
CA ASN A 173 -14.07 4.52 -7.98
C ASN A 173 -13.21 3.48 -7.24
N MET A 174 -11.92 3.37 -7.59
CA MET A 174 -11.00 2.45 -6.91
C MET A 174 -10.68 2.85 -5.47
N GLN A 175 -10.63 4.16 -5.18
CA GLN A 175 -10.50 4.64 -3.80
C GLN A 175 -11.69 4.18 -2.97
N ASP A 176 -12.90 4.30 -3.49
CA ASP A 176 -14.12 3.88 -2.80
C ASP A 176 -14.16 2.36 -2.60
N GLU A 177 -13.77 1.57 -3.62
CA GLU A 177 -13.69 0.11 -3.51
C GLU A 177 -12.65 -0.34 -2.46
N ILE A 178 -11.47 0.29 -2.43
CA ILE A 178 -10.45 0.00 -1.41
C ILE A 178 -10.94 0.38 -0.01
N LEU A 179 -11.61 1.52 0.13
CA LEU A 179 -12.19 1.96 1.41
C LEU A 179 -13.28 1.02 1.90
N ASN A 180 -14.20 0.61 1.02
CA ASN A 180 -15.27 -0.33 1.33
C ASN A 180 -14.68 -1.66 1.82
N LEU A 181 -13.67 -2.18 1.12
CA LEU A 181 -12.98 -3.38 1.53
C LEU A 181 -12.30 -3.22 2.90
N TRP A 182 -11.59 -2.10 3.11
CA TRP A 182 -10.94 -1.85 4.40
C TRP A 182 -11.94 -1.75 5.56
N GLN A 183 -13.09 -1.11 5.34
CA GLN A 183 -14.16 -1.01 6.34
C GLN A 183 -14.79 -2.36 6.65
N GLU A 184 -14.86 -3.26 5.66
CA GLU A 184 -15.40 -4.62 5.82
C GLU A 184 -14.41 -5.52 6.58
N ILE A 185 -13.14 -5.55 6.16
CA ILE A 185 -12.12 -6.47 6.69
C ILE A 185 -11.50 -5.95 7.99
N LYS A 186 -11.40 -4.64 8.16
CA LYS A 186 -10.78 -3.94 9.29
C LYS A 186 -9.34 -4.38 9.58
N ASN A 187 -8.58 -4.69 8.55
CA ASN A 187 -7.15 -4.97 8.63
C ASN A 187 -6.32 -3.69 8.53
N LEU A 188 -5.05 -3.76 8.89
CA LEU A 188 -4.11 -2.66 8.68
C LEU A 188 -3.84 -2.48 7.18
N MET A 189 -4.07 -1.25 6.66
CA MET A 189 -3.64 -0.85 5.32
C MET A 189 -2.58 0.25 5.39
N ILE A 190 -1.50 0.10 4.63
CA ILE A 190 -0.45 1.10 4.49
C ILE A 190 -0.28 1.41 3.02
N MET A 191 -0.54 2.65 2.64
CA MET A 191 -0.46 3.13 1.26
C MET A 191 0.63 4.19 1.12
N VAL A 192 1.46 4.06 0.12
CA VAL A 192 2.34 5.14 -0.35
C VAL A 192 1.63 5.88 -1.45
N THR A 193 1.57 7.19 -1.35
CA THR A 193 1.08 8.07 -2.42
C THR A 193 1.83 9.39 -2.42
N HIS A 194 1.86 10.06 -3.57
CA HIS A 194 2.31 11.44 -3.71
C HIS A 194 1.16 12.44 -3.75
N ASP A 195 -0.08 11.95 -3.77
CA ASP A 195 -1.30 12.76 -3.81
C ASP A 195 -1.82 12.99 -2.38
N VAL A 196 -1.79 14.25 -1.94
CA VAL A 196 -2.22 14.65 -0.59
C VAL A 196 -3.75 14.52 -0.44
N GLU A 197 -4.52 14.78 -1.50
CA GLU A 197 -5.98 14.63 -1.46
C GLU A 197 -6.37 13.15 -1.30
N GLU A 198 -5.69 12.25 -2.02
CA GLU A 198 -5.86 10.82 -1.86
C GLU A 198 -5.55 10.37 -0.43
N ALA A 199 -4.42 10.83 0.12
CA ALA A 199 -4.04 10.52 1.50
C ALA A 199 -5.09 11.00 2.51
N VAL A 200 -5.57 12.24 2.39
CA VAL A 200 -6.62 12.79 3.27
C VAL A 200 -7.95 12.06 3.07
N TYR A 201 -8.28 11.65 1.83
CA TYR A 201 -9.54 10.96 1.54
C TYR A 201 -9.59 9.56 2.15
N MET A 202 -8.48 8.81 2.06
CA MET A 202 -8.49 7.39 2.38
C MET A 202 -8.02 7.06 3.81
N SER A 203 -7.21 7.91 4.45
CA SER A 203 -6.46 7.48 5.63
C SER A 203 -7.04 7.97 6.95
N THR A 204 -6.90 7.14 7.98
CA THR A 204 -7.11 7.55 9.38
C THR A 204 -5.86 8.24 9.96
N LYS A 205 -4.68 7.97 9.34
CA LYS A 205 -3.39 8.52 9.78
C LYS A 205 -2.50 8.78 8.58
N ILE A 206 -1.80 9.91 8.56
CA ILE A 206 -0.85 10.26 7.50
C ILE A 206 0.53 10.46 8.10
N ILE A 207 1.50 9.73 7.56
CA ILE A 207 2.92 9.83 7.90
C ILE A 207 3.58 10.71 6.84
N ILE A 208 4.13 11.83 7.26
CA ILE A 208 4.81 12.78 6.37
C ILE A 208 6.31 12.55 6.49
N MET A 209 6.94 12.23 5.36
CA MET A 209 8.38 11.98 5.29
C MET A 209 9.16 13.14 4.68
N GLU A 210 10.36 13.37 5.19
CA GLU A 210 11.36 14.26 4.62
C GLU A 210 12.50 13.47 3.96
N PRO A 211 13.18 14.04 2.93
CA PRO A 211 14.26 13.35 2.21
C PRO A 211 15.65 13.56 2.83
N ARG A 212 16.59 12.67 2.47
CA ARG A 212 18.06 12.81 2.57
C ARG A 212 18.66 13.01 3.98
N PRO A 213 18.67 11.99 4.82
CA PRO A 213 18.04 10.67 4.66
C PRO A 213 16.55 10.73 4.98
N GLY A 214 15.79 9.75 4.46
CA GLY A 214 14.36 9.65 4.75
C GLY A 214 14.10 9.52 6.26
N ARG A 215 13.27 10.42 6.79
CA ARG A 215 12.83 10.45 8.19
C ARG A 215 11.34 10.75 8.25
N ILE A 216 10.72 10.42 9.36
CA ILE A 216 9.36 10.89 9.65
C ILE A 216 9.50 12.34 10.12
N LYS A 217 8.86 13.26 9.38
CA LYS A 217 8.78 14.68 9.71
C LYS A 217 7.64 14.94 10.70
N GLU A 218 6.47 14.40 10.41
CA GLU A 218 5.27 14.53 11.25
C GLU A 218 4.32 13.35 11.01
N VAL A 219 3.49 13.04 12.00
CA VAL A 219 2.37 12.09 11.90
C VAL A 219 1.09 12.87 12.21
N VAL A 220 0.12 12.79 11.31
CA VAL A 220 -1.16 13.51 11.42
C VAL A 220 -2.30 12.50 11.47
N ASP A 221 -3.07 12.50 12.55
CA ASP A 221 -4.32 11.75 12.64
C ASP A 221 -5.43 12.51 11.90
N ILE A 222 -6.22 11.79 11.09
CA ILE A 222 -7.32 12.35 10.31
C ILE A 222 -8.64 11.94 10.96
N ASN A 223 -9.24 12.88 11.69
CA ASN A 223 -10.51 12.68 12.40
C ASN A 223 -11.67 13.17 11.53
N LEU A 224 -11.88 12.51 10.41
CA LEU A 224 -13.00 12.73 9.50
C LEU A 224 -13.76 11.41 9.33
N ASP A 225 -15.08 11.47 9.46
CA ASP A 225 -15.95 10.34 9.23
C ASP A 225 -16.01 9.95 7.75
N TYR A 226 -16.34 8.71 7.45
CA TYR A 226 -16.61 8.22 6.09
C TYR A 226 -18.12 8.18 5.81
N PRO A 227 -18.57 8.44 4.57
CA PRO A 227 -17.79 8.89 3.42
C PRO A 227 -17.33 10.33 3.58
N ARG A 228 -16.12 10.66 3.10
CA ARG A 228 -15.53 11.99 3.20
C ARG A 228 -15.94 12.88 2.02
N ASP A 229 -16.40 14.09 2.33
CA ASP A 229 -16.65 15.11 1.32
C ASP A 229 -15.39 15.95 1.10
N ARG A 230 -14.81 15.85 -0.12
CA ARG A 230 -13.59 16.55 -0.55
C ARG A 230 -13.76 18.08 -0.59
N THR A 231 -15.02 18.54 -0.65
CA THR A 231 -15.35 19.98 -0.67
C THR A 231 -15.58 20.57 0.71
N SER A 232 -15.67 19.72 1.73
CA SER A 232 -15.90 20.17 3.11
C SER A 232 -14.75 20.99 3.65
N GLN A 233 -15.07 22.00 4.46
CA GLN A 233 -14.08 22.91 5.09
C GLN A 233 -13.02 22.12 5.87
N LYS A 234 -13.42 21.10 6.64
CA LYS A 234 -12.49 20.27 7.43
C LYS A 234 -11.52 19.45 6.55
N PHE A 235 -12.00 18.93 5.41
CA PHE A 235 -11.14 18.22 4.46
C PHE A 235 -10.07 19.16 3.89
N ILE A 236 -10.48 20.37 3.47
CA ILE A 236 -9.59 21.40 2.93
C ILE A 236 -8.55 21.81 3.98
N GLU A 237 -8.93 21.95 5.25
CA GLU A 237 -8.02 22.28 6.34
C GLU A 237 -6.94 21.20 6.52
N TYR A 238 -7.30 19.90 6.55
CA TYR A 238 -6.34 18.82 6.61
C TYR A 238 -5.39 18.81 5.41
N ARG A 239 -5.93 18.94 4.20
CA ARG A 239 -5.13 19.02 2.97
C ARG A 239 -4.12 20.16 3.05
N ASN A 240 -4.56 21.36 3.38
CA ASN A 240 -3.70 22.54 3.46
C ASN A 240 -2.65 22.40 4.58
N LYS A 241 -3.01 21.80 5.72
CA LYS A 241 -2.05 21.50 6.79
C LYS A 241 -0.93 20.61 6.27
N ILE A 242 -1.26 19.50 5.57
CA ILE A 242 -0.27 18.56 5.07
C ILE A 242 0.61 19.19 3.98
N LEU A 243 0.02 19.96 3.04
CA LEU A 243 0.76 20.70 2.03
C LEU A 243 1.76 21.67 2.67
N LYS A 244 1.35 22.42 3.69
CA LYS A 244 2.24 23.33 4.43
C LYS A 244 3.40 22.60 5.10
N ILE A 245 3.16 21.41 5.69
CA ILE A 245 4.22 20.59 6.30
C ILE A 245 5.20 20.10 5.23
N LEU A 246 4.72 19.77 4.02
CA LEU A 246 5.52 19.37 2.87
C LEU A 246 6.28 20.55 2.20
N ASN A 247 6.04 21.80 2.63
CA ASN A 247 6.58 23.05 2.06
C ASN A 247 6.06 23.35 0.62
N TYR A 248 4.78 23.06 0.37
CA TYR A 248 4.04 23.50 -0.83
C TYR A 248 3.05 24.61 -0.50
#